data_ebd0b67998bb8e7ab7fba2942caca543
#
_entry.id   ebd0b67998bb8e7ab7fba2942caca543
#
_cell.length_a   1.000
_cell.length_b   1.000
_cell.length_c   1.000
_cell.angle_alpha   90.00
_cell.angle_beta   90.00
_cell.angle_gamma   90.00
#
_symmetry.space_group_name_H-M   'P 1'
#
loop_
_entity.id
_entity.type
_entity.pdbx_description
1 polymer ?
#
loop_
_entity_poly.entity_id
_entity_poly.type
_entity_poly.pdbx_seq_one_letter_code
_entity_poly.pdbx_strand_id
1 'polypeptide(L)'
;MVSFYINVLVKEAIKLAAEKLYSGGVDRPAVSKDAFLKLLELCSINVIMSTHDGYYIQKDGLAMGSPPAPLLANIWLANMEDVMRDDAKLFGRYMDDVVPSISGEHVESKLTELNNIHPNLKFTVEYEKDGQIPYLDMLLIREGKKVQSSWYCKPTDTGLVMNYHAMAPRRYKRGVVSGFVHRIHRACSTWQNFHRGLVKAKQVLEKNQYPSNFYEPIIRDTIEKIVLKTGKKDEDDQQDSYRIKLQYRGFATEQFVKRLKESGAPVQVVLTVQKIKSALPSLKSTVPKMLKSNVVYQIKCPRCNACYVGKTSRHLTDRIREHKSKSNGPVRSI
;
A
#
# COMPACT_ATOMS: atom_id res chain seq x y z
N MET A 1 11.98 14.18 -8.09
CA MET A 1 13.22 14.31 -7.28
C MET A 1 14.13 13.10 -7.45
N VAL A 2 15.44 13.26 -7.28
CA VAL A 2 16.39 12.15 -7.42
C VAL A 2 16.60 11.49 -6.06
N SER A 3 16.40 10.17 -6.00
CA SER A 3 16.68 9.33 -4.80
C SER A 3 16.09 9.86 -3.50
N PHE A 4 14.85 10.32 -3.54
CA PHE A 4 14.19 11.05 -2.45
C PHE A 4 14.31 10.35 -1.09
N TYR A 5 13.88 9.10 -0.97
CA TYR A 5 13.88 8.37 0.31
C TYR A 5 15.27 8.22 0.95
N ILE A 6 16.31 8.11 0.13
CA ILE A 6 17.70 7.97 0.61
C ILE A 6 18.22 9.30 1.16
N ASN A 7 17.70 10.40 0.66
CA ASN A 7 18.16 11.76 0.97
C ASN A 7 17.39 12.42 2.12
N VAL A 8 16.32 11.80 2.62
CA VAL A 8 15.56 12.32 3.78
C VAL A 8 16.39 12.25 5.05
N LEU A 9 16.51 13.37 5.75
CA LEU A 9 17.13 13.42 7.07
C LEU A 9 16.19 12.83 8.12
N VAL A 10 16.41 11.57 8.46
CA VAL A 10 15.49 10.77 9.30
C VAL A 10 15.23 11.43 10.65
N LYS A 11 16.27 11.93 11.33
CA LYS A 11 16.13 12.57 12.64
C LYS A 11 15.30 13.85 12.58
N GLU A 12 15.49 14.65 11.54
CA GLU A 12 14.71 15.85 11.29
C GLU A 12 13.25 15.52 11.01
N ALA A 13 12.99 14.55 10.14
CA ALA A 13 11.64 14.09 9.82
C ALA A 13 10.89 13.56 11.05
N ILE A 14 11.58 12.83 11.94
CA ILE A 14 11.03 12.35 13.21
C ILE A 14 10.67 13.52 14.15
N LYS A 15 11.55 14.52 14.24
CA LYS A 15 11.31 15.73 15.05
C LYS A 15 10.09 16.50 14.55
N LEU A 16 10.02 16.77 13.26
CA LEU A 16 8.88 17.43 12.60
C LEU A 16 7.56 16.65 12.81
N ALA A 17 7.61 15.33 12.70
CA ALA A 17 6.44 14.48 12.94
C ALA A 17 5.96 14.59 14.40
N ALA A 18 6.88 14.60 15.36
CA ALA A 18 6.54 14.76 16.77
C ALA A 18 6.01 16.17 17.07
N GLU A 19 6.61 17.21 16.53
CA GLU A 19 6.13 18.58 16.66
C GLU A 19 4.70 18.70 16.12
N LYS A 20 4.45 18.22 14.92
CA LYS A 20 3.12 18.28 14.29
C LYS A 20 2.05 17.51 15.07
N LEU A 21 2.40 16.37 15.68
CA LEU A 21 1.47 15.54 16.44
C LEU A 21 1.17 16.09 17.83
N TYR A 22 2.15 16.70 18.51
CA TYR A 22 2.02 17.17 19.88
C TYR A 22 1.73 18.67 20.02
N SER A 23 1.76 19.46 18.94
CA SER A 23 1.37 20.88 18.93
C SER A 23 -0.14 21.09 18.76
N GLY A 24 -0.89 20.10 18.25
CA GLY A 24 -2.35 20.14 18.11
C GLY A 24 -3.05 19.81 19.42
N GLY A 25 -3.99 20.66 19.86
CA GLY A 25 -4.69 20.55 21.15
C GLY A 25 -5.77 19.46 21.25
N VAL A 26 -6.03 18.69 20.19
CA VAL A 26 -7.11 17.69 20.09
C VAL A 26 -6.45 16.35 19.76
N ASP A 27 -6.80 15.28 20.46
CA ASP A 27 -6.28 13.92 20.23
C ASP A 27 -4.77 13.72 20.53
N ARG A 28 -4.35 13.98 21.76
CA ARG A 28 -2.99 13.61 22.16
C ARG A 28 -2.84 12.09 22.16
N PRO A 29 -1.74 11.55 21.56
CA PRO A 29 -1.45 10.12 21.64
C PRO A 29 -1.37 9.64 23.09
N ALA A 30 -1.71 8.38 23.32
CA ALA A 30 -1.62 7.74 24.63
C ALA A 30 -0.17 7.61 25.16
N VAL A 31 0.83 7.90 24.32
CA VAL A 31 2.26 7.85 24.65
C VAL A 31 2.85 9.27 24.81
N SER A 32 3.85 9.45 25.65
CA SER A 32 4.56 10.73 25.78
C SER A 32 5.36 11.06 24.52
N LYS A 33 5.65 12.37 24.29
CA LYS A 33 6.44 12.82 23.13
C LYS A 33 7.81 12.12 23.07
N ASP A 34 8.48 11.95 24.22
CA ASP A 34 9.79 11.29 24.28
C ASP A 34 9.71 9.79 23.96
N ALA A 35 8.67 9.11 24.41
CA ALA A 35 8.44 7.71 24.04
C ALA A 35 8.13 7.56 22.57
N PHE A 36 7.34 8.47 21.98
CA PHE A 36 7.03 8.50 20.56
C PHE A 36 8.29 8.72 19.71
N LEU A 37 9.15 9.68 20.07
CA LEU A 37 10.42 9.92 19.38
C LEU A 37 11.29 8.66 19.38
N LYS A 38 11.49 8.03 20.55
CA LYS A 38 12.27 6.78 20.67
C LYS A 38 11.68 5.64 19.84
N LEU A 39 10.36 5.49 19.81
CA LEU A 39 9.71 4.46 19.00
C LEU A 39 9.92 4.70 17.49
N LEU A 40 9.81 5.94 17.02
CA LEU A 40 10.07 6.26 15.62
C LEU A 40 11.55 6.06 15.26
N GLU A 41 12.48 6.41 16.13
CA GLU A 41 13.91 6.13 15.93
C GLU A 41 14.17 4.63 15.77
N LEU A 42 13.63 3.80 16.66
CA LEU A 42 13.76 2.34 16.59
C LEU A 42 13.18 1.74 15.29
N CYS A 43 12.12 2.35 14.75
CA CYS A 43 11.49 1.87 13.51
C CYS A 43 12.15 2.38 12.23
N SER A 44 12.95 3.45 12.31
CA SER A 44 13.42 4.19 11.13
C SER A 44 14.93 4.24 10.98
N ILE A 45 15.69 4.04 12.06
CA ILE A 45 17.15 4.11 12.07
C ILE A 45 17.75 2.70 12.17
N ASN A 46 18.88 2.48 11.53
CA ASN A 46 19.59 1.20 11.49
C ASN A 46 18.72 0.02 10.99
N VAL A 47 17.91 0.26 9.98
CA VAL A 47 17.07 -0.79 9.39
C VAL A 47 17.97 -1.84 8.73
N ILE A 48 17.75 -3.10 9.10
CA ILE A 48 18.51 -4.22 8.57
C ILE A 48 17.89 -4.70 7.25
N MET A 49 18.71 -4.81 6.23
CA MET A 49 18.37 -5.39 4.93
C MET A 49 19.07 -6.73 4.76
N SER A 50 18.39 -7.71 4.19
CA SER A 50 18.97 -9.00 3.82
C SER A 50 19.08 -9.09 2.31
N THR A 51 20.26 -9.46 1.82
CA THR A 51 20.54 -9.77 0.42
C THR A 51 20.98 -11.22 0.29
N HIS A 52 21.32 -11.69 -0.91
CA HIS A 52 21.80 -13.05 -1.13
C HIS A 52 23.20 -13.29 -0.51
N ASP A 53 23.99 -12.24 -0.34
CA ASP A 53 25.39 -12.26 0.12
C ASP A 53 25.54 -11.81 1.59
N GLY A 54 24.45 -11.35 2.26
CA GLY A 54 24.55 -11.02 3.68
C GLY A 54 23.50 -10.06 4.21
N TYR A 55 23.78 -9.55 5.39
CA TYR A 55 22.98 -8.56 6.08
C TYR A 55 23.67 -7.20 6.05
N TYR A 56 22.92 -6.18 5.71
CA TYR A 56 23.39 -4.81 5.65
C TYR A 56 22.52 -3.91 6.55
N ILE A 57 23.13 -2.88 7.10
CA ILE A 57 22.43 -1.85 7.88
C ILE A 57 22.37 -0.57 7.05
N GLN A 58 21.16 -0.07 6.79
CA GLN A 58 20.98 1.23 6.17
C GLN A 58 21.46 2.32 7.12
N LYS A 59 22.42 3.15 6.69
CA LYS A 59 23.00 4.21 7.51
C LYS A 59 22.22 5.50 7.40
N ASP A 60 21.81 5.87 6.17
CA ASP A 60 21.16 7.14 5.87
C ASP A 60 19.84 6.95 5.14
N GLY A 61 18.96 7.94 5.24
CA GLY A 61 17.66 7.95 4.60
C GLY A 61 16.64 7.00 5.21
N LEU A 62 15.46 7.02 4.64
CA LEU A 62 14.32 6.19 5.04
C LEU A 62 14.29 4.89 4.24
N ALA A 63 14.16 3.77 4.92
CA ALA A 63 14.09 2.47 4.28
C ALA A 63 12.76 2.29 3.53
N MET A 64 12.82 2.08 2.21
CA MET A 64 11.65 1.75 1.41
C MET A 64 11.03 0.45 1.92
N GLY A 65 9.74 0.49 2.25
CA GLY A 65 9.01 -0.64 2.83
C GLY A 65 8.93 -0.64 4.36
N SER A 66 9.60 0.26 5.06
CA SER A 66 9.33 0.55 6.47
C SER A 66 7.98 1.28 6.60
N PRO A 67 7.07 0.85 7.50
CA PRO A 67 5.75 1.45 7.63
C PRO A 67 5.73 2.97 7.86
N PRO A 68 6.58 3.57 8.72
CA PRO A 68 6.60 5.01 8.94
C PRO A 68 7.27 5.80 7.81
N ALA A 69 8.07 5.16 6.93
CA ALA A 69 8.89 5.87 5.95
C ALA A 69 8.09 6.78 4.99
N PRO A 70 6.96 6.37 4.39
CA PRO A 70 6.20 7.25 3.50
C PRO A 70 5.65 8.48 4.21
N LEU A 71 5.21 8.32 5.46
CA LEU A 71 4.66 9.43 6.24
C LEU A 71 5.76 10.41 6.64
N LEU A 72 6.90 9.91 7.15
CA LEU A 72 8.05 10.74 7.52
C LEU A 72 8.62 11.50 6.33
N ALA A 73 8.75 10.85 5.18
CA ALA A 73 9.19 11.48 3.94
C ALA A 73 8.25 12.62 3.51
N ASN A 74 6.93 12.38 3.58
CA ASN A 74 5.93 13.39 3.26
C ASN A 74 5.95 14.58 4.22
N ILE A 75 6.08 14.34 5.52
CA ILE A 75 6.15 15.41 6.54
C ILE A 75 7.40 16.26 6.33
N TRP A 76 8.53 15.61 6.09
CA TRP A 76 9.80 16.31 5.87
C TRP A 76 9.75 17.23 4.64
N LEU A 77 9.23 16.70 3.51
CA LEU A 77 9.11 17.49 2.29
C LEU A 77 8.03 18.58 2.39
N ALA A 78 6.94 18.32 3.11
CA ALA A 78 5.87 19.31 3.30
C ALA A 78 6.36 20.58 4.03
N ASN A 79 7.43 20.50 4.81
CA ASN A 79 8.05 21.66 5.45
C ASN A 79 8.71 22.62 4.46
N MET A 80 8.94 22.18 3.22
CA MET A 80 9.55 22.96 2.14
C MET A 80 8.56 23.25 1.00
N GLU A 81 7.28 22.87 1.19
CA GLU A 81 6.27 22.93 0.13
C GLU A 81 5.89 24.35 -0.26
N ASP A 82 5.95 25.29 0.68
CA ASP A 82 5.62 26.69 0.41
C ASP A 82 6.52 27.29 -0.69
N VAL A 83 7.82 27.02 -0.62
CA VAL A 83 8.76 27.44 -1.68
C VAL A 83 8.47 26.76 -3.01
N MET A 84 8.02 25.49 -2.99
CA MET A 84 7.67 24.77 -4.23
C MET A 84 6.40 25.30 -4.87
N ARG A 85 5.48 25.84 -4.05
CA ARG A 85 4.17 26.34 -4.48
C ARG A 85 4.23 27.79 -4.95
N ASP A 86 5.22 28.53 -4.50
CA ASP A 86 5.37 29.94 -4.82
C ASP A 86 5.41 30.16 -6.34
N ASP A 87 4.72 31.21 -6.83
CA ASP A 87 4.53 31.55 -8.25
C ASP A 87 3.77 30.52 -9.11
N ALA A 88 3.31 29.39 -8.54
CA ALA A 88 2.58 28.39 -9.30
C ALA A 88 1.06 28.69 -9.35
N LYS A 89 0.51 28.83 -10.56
CA LYS A 89 -0.96 28.96 -10.77
C LYS A 89 -1.70 27.68 -10.49
N LEU A 90 -1.08 26.54 -10.73
CA LEU A 90 -1.55 25.21 -10.38
C LEU A 90 -0.40 24.47 -9.71
N PHE A 91 -0.65 23.81 -8.61
CA PHE A 91 0.36 23.03 -7.90
C PHE A 91 -0.22 21.68 -7.49
N GLY A 92 0.49 20.63 -7.79
CA GLY A 92 0.20 19.28 -7.33
C GLY A 92 1.46 18.56 -6.90
N ARG A 93 1.41 17.87 -5.77
CA ARG A 93 2.51 17.03 -5.28
C ARG A 93 1.99 15.66 -4.85
N TYR A 94 2.66 14.65 -5.31
CA TYR A 94 2.49 13.28 -4.83
C TYR A 94 3.86 12.69 -4.51
N MET A 95 4.16 12.57 -3.23
CA MET A 95 5.49 12.16 -2.74
C MET A 95 6.59 13.07 -3.31
N ASP A 96 7.45 12.54 -4.18
CA ASP A 96 8.55 13.20 -4.85
C ASP A 96 8.22 13.80 -6.23
N ASP A 97 7.05 13.47 -6.77
CA ASP A 97 6.58 14.03 -8.03
C ASP A 97 5.83 15.35 -7.79
N VAL A 98 6.30 16.42 -8.39
CA VAL A 98 5.75 17.77 -8.27
C VAL A 98 5.39 18.29 -9.65
N VAL A 99 4.20 18.86 -9.80
CA VAL A 99 3.76 19.50 -11.04
C VAL A 99 3.30 20.94 -10.75
N PRO A 100 4.17 21.94 -10.90
CA PRO A 100 3.77 23.34 -10.85
C PRO A 100 3.42 23.84 -12.27
N SER A 101 2.43 24.73 -12.37
CA SER A 101 2.17 25.50 -13.59
C SER A 101 2.78 26.88 -13.44
N ILE A 102 3.96 27.07 -14.03
CA ILE A 102 4.72 28.34 -14.02
C ILE A 102 5.01 28.78 -15.45
N SER A 103 5.40 30.07 -15.62
CA SER A 103 5.85 30.57 -16.92
C SER A 103 7.15 29.89 -17.34
N GLY A 104 7.29 29.54 -18.63
CA GLY A 104 8.47 28.87 -19.16
C GLY A 104 9.78 29.63 -18.91
N GLU A 105 9.72 30.96 -18.87
CA GLU A 105 10.88 31.85 -18.61
C GLU A 105 11.40 31.70 -17.17
N HIS A 106 10.57 31.29 -16.24
CA HIS A 106 10.91 31.12 -14.81
C HIS A 106 11.28 29.70 -14.40
N VAL A 107 11.23 28.72 -15.30
CA VAL A 107 11.46 27.30 -14.95
C VAL A 107 12.89 27.07 -14.44
N GLU A 108 13.90 27.60 -15.13
CA GLU A 108 15.32 27.40 -14.76
C GLU A 108 15.68 28.11 -13.45
N SER A 109 15.17 29.33 -13.25
CA SER A 109 15.35 30.05 -11.98
C SER A 109 14.67 29.31 -10.82
N LYS A 110 13.47 28.80 -11.03
CA LYS A 110 12.74 28.01 -10.03
C LYS A 110 13.44 26.68 -9.73
N LEU A 111 13.96 25.99 -10.74
CA LEU A 111 14.73 24.77 -10.55
C LEU A 111 15.98 25.01 -9.70
N THR A 112 16.67 26.14 -9.95
CA THR A 112 17.85 26.55 -9.18
C THR A 112 17.47 26.86 -7.72
N GLU A 113 16.37 27.59 -7.51
CA GLU A 113 15.83 27.87 -6.18
C GLU A 113 15.50 26.58 -5.43
N LEU A 114 14.77 25.66 -6.07
CA LEU A 114 14.40 24.37 -5.49
C LEU A 114 15.61 23.51 -5.12
N ASN A 115 16.66 23.52 -5.93
CA ASN A 115 17.91 22.80 -5.64
C ASN A 115 18.75 23.45 -4.54
N ASN A 116 18.47 24.70 -4.19
CA ASN A 116 19.13 25.42 -3.08
C ASN A 116 18.36 25.34 -1.75
N ILE A 117 17.12 24.83 -1.73
CA ILE A 117 16.32 24.71 -0.49
C ILE A 117 17.04 23.84 0.54
N HIS A 118 17.60 22.72 0.08
CA HIS A 118 18.24 21.77 0.97
C HIS A 118 19.37 21.00 0.27
N PRO A 119 20.57 20.86 0.89
CA PRO A 119 21.72 20.24 0.25
C PRO A 119 21.50 18.78 -0.18
N ASN A 120 20.60 18.07 0.51
CA ASN A 120 20.28 16.68 0.20
C ASN A 120 19.18 16.52 -0.86
N LEU A 121 18.53 17.60 -1.30
CA LEU A 121 17.48 17.54 -2.33
C LEU A 121 18.05 17.91 -3.68
N LYS A 122 17.71 17.08 -4.68
CA LYS A 122 17.97 17.37 -6.09
C LYS A 122 16.73 17.16 -6.92
N PHE A 123 16.27 18.22 -7.55
CA PHE A 123 15.17 18.22 -8.49
C PHE A 123 15.68 18.14 -9.92
N THR A 124 14.97 17.41 -10.74
CA THR A 124 15.10 17.40 -12.20
C THR A 124 13.79 17.92 -12.78
N VAL A 125 13.84 18.52 -13.94
CA VAL A 125 12.67 19.05 -14.63
C VAL A 125 12.35 18.20 -15.86
N GLU A 126 11.06 17.96 -16.09
CA GLU A 126 10.52 17.48 -17.35
C GLU A 126 9.60 18.56 -17.91
N TYR A 127 9.79 18.90 -19.18
CA TYR A 127 8.98 19.90 -19.85
C TYR A 127 7.79 19.27 -20.56
N GLU A 128 6.70 20.03 -20.66
CA GLU A 128 5.62 19.64 -21.54
C GLU A 128 6.09 19.55 -23.00
N LYS A 129 5.60 18.55 -23.71
CA LYS A 129 5.82 18.37 -25.15
C LYS A 129 4.48 18.44 -25.86
N ASP A 130 4.37 19.31 -26.86
CA ASP A 130 3.12 19.49 -27.63
C ASP A 130 1.90 19.77 -26.75
N GLY A 131 2.09 20.57 -25.69
CA GLY A 131 1.03 20.89 -24.75
C GLY A 131 0.63 19.75 -23.81
N GLN A 132 1.45 18.71 -23.69
CA GLN A 132 1.14 17.52 -22.89
C GLN A 132 2.30 17.18 -21.94
N ILE A 133 1.95 16.75 -20.74
CA ILE A 133 2.92 16.24 -19.76
C ILE A 133 2.30 15.08 -18.95
N PRO A 134 2.99 13.94 -18.83
CA PRO A 134 2.55 12.86 -17.97
C PRO A 134 2.76 13.23 -16.50
N TYR A 135 1.74 12.98 -15.67
CA TYR A 135 1.83 13.12 -14.23
C TYR A 135 1.12 11.96 -13.56
N LEU A 136 1.86 11.13 -12.85
CA LEU A 136 1.38 9.87 -12.25
C LEU A 136 0.77 8.92 -13.32
N ASP A 137 -0.53 8.64 -13.23
CA ASP A 137 -1.28 7.85 -14.21
C ASP A 137 -2.23 8.69 -15.07
N MET A 138 -1.96 10.00 -15.13
CA MET A 138 -2.67 10.97 -15.97
C MET A 138 -1.75 11.61 -16.99
N LEU A 139 -2.27 11.88 -18.18
CA LEU A 139 -1.70 12.81 -19.15
C LEU A 139 -2.44 14.13 -19.01
N LEU A 140 -1.72 15.16 -18.57
CA LEU A 140 -2.23 16.53 -18.54
C LEU A 140 -2.09 17.12 -19.93
N ILE A 141 -3.16 17.72 -20.44
CA ILE A 141 -3.26 18.26 -21.81
C ILE A 141 -3.67 19.73 -21.69
N ARG A 142 -2.83 20.61 -22.18
CA ARG A 142 -3.10 22.05 -22.19
C ARG A 142 -3.89 22.42 -23.44
N GLU A 143 -5.09 22.96 -23.25
CA GLU A 143 -5.94 23.50 -24.30
C GLU A 143 -6.21 25.00 -24.03
N GLY A 144 -5.38 25.86 -24.62
CA GLY A 144 -5.43 27.30 -24.37
C GLY A 144 -5.22 27.64 -22.89
N LYS A 145 -6.26 28.16 -22.22
CA LYS A 145 -6.24 28.48 -20.78
C LYS A 145 -6.73 27.36 -19.86
N LYS A 146 -7.15 26.23 -20.42
CA LYS A 146 -7.67 25.07 -19.67
C LYS A 146 -6.69 23.92 -19.70
N VAL A 147 -6.73 23.11 -18.64
CA VAL A 147 -6.01 21.84 -18.58
C VAL A 147 -7.02 20.72 -18.52
N GLN A 148 -6.92 19.77 -19.44
CA GLN A 148 -7.67 18.52 -19.42
C GLN A 148 -6.74 17.39 -18.94
N SER A 149 -7.34 16.30 -18.50
CA SER A 149 -6.61 15.09 -18.17
C SER A 149 -7.18 13.88 -18.88
N SER A 150 -6.31 12.94 -19.19
CA SER A 150 -6.66 11.63 -19.74
C SER A 150 -5.88 10.52 -19.05
N TRP A 151 -6.34 9.29 -19.15
CA TRP A 151 -5.61 8.15 -18.59
C TRP A 151 -4.31 7.90 -19.36
N TYR A 152 -3.21 7.83 -18.61
CA TYR A 152 -1.86 7.61 -19.11
C TYR A 152 -1.31 6.26 -18.66
N CYS A 153 -0.67 5.56 -19.57
CA CYS A 153 0.13 4.38 -19.29
C CYS A 153 1.56 4.66 -19.73
N LYS A 154 2.52 4.38 -18.86
CA LYS A 154 3.95 4.56 -19.20
C LYS A 154 4.31 3.66 -20.41
N PRO A 155 5.24 4.07 -21.28
CA PRO A 155 5.69 3.23 -22.41
C PRO A 155 6.23 1.85 -21.97
N THR A 156 6.71 1.75 -20.74
CA THR A 156 7.17 0.50 -20.13
C THR A 156 6.05 -0.40 -19.61
N ASP A 157 4.79 0.08 -19.63
CA ASP A 157 3.64 -0.74 -19.18
C ASP A 157 3.40 -1.88 -20.17
N THR A 158 3.53 -3.09 -19.68
CA THR A 158 3.32 -4.30 -20.48
C THR A 158 1.86 -4.58 -20.77
N GLY A 159 0.94 -3.93 -20.06
CA GLY A 159 -0.50 -4.21 -20.10
C GLY A 159 -0.84 -5.62 -19.56
N LEU A 160 0.03 -6.23 -18.77
CA LEU A 160 -0.24 -7.53 -18.16
C LEU A 160 -1.07 -7.35 -16.88
N VAL A 161 -2.23 -8.00 -16.87
CA VAL A 161 -3.09 -8.11 -15.68
C VAL A 161 -3.41 -9.58 -15.44
N MET A 162 -4.23 -9.89 -14.43
CA MET A 162 -4.68 -11.26 -14.20
C MET A 162 -5.31 -11.82 -15.49
N ASN A 163 -4.75 -12.92 -15.99
CA ASN A 163 -5.30 -13.59 -17.17
C ASN A 163 -6.70 -14.15 -16.87
N TYR A 164 -7.60 -14.12 -17.88
CA TYR A 164 -8.96 -14.61 -17.72
C TYR A 164 -9.02 -16.09 -17.33
N HIS A 165 -8.12 -16.93 -17.84
CA HIS A 165 -8.05 -18.35 -17.54
C HIS A 165 -7.31 -18.68 -16.23
N ALA A 166 -6.81 -17.64 -15.49
CA ALA A 166 -6.20 -17.88 -14.20
C ALA A 166 -7.18 -18.58 -13.25
N MET A 167 -6.68 -19.53 -12.46
CA MET A 167 -7.44 -20.24 -11.42
C MET A 167 -7.75 -19.30 -10.25
N ALA A 168 -8.66 -18.35 -10.47
CA ALA A 168 -9.06 -17.32 -9.54
C ALA A 168 -10.58 -17.11 -9.56
N PRO A 169 -11.19 -16.76 -8.42
CA PRO A 169 -12.62 -16.49 -8.32
C PRO A 169 -13.10 -15.45 -9.34
N ARG A 170 -14.27 -15.68 -9.91
CA ARG A 170 -14.87 -14.78 -10.92
C ARG A 170 -14.96 -13.32 -10.43
N ARG A 171 -15.19 -13.11 -9.11
CA ARG A 171 -15.21 -11.77 -8.51
C ARG A 171 -13.89 -11.00 -8.70
N TYR A 172 -12.72 -11.68 -8.69
CA TYR A 172 -11.43 -11.03 -8.90
C TYR A 172 -11.26 -10.60 -10.36
N LYS A 173 -11.72 -11.42 -11.30
CA LYS A 173 -11.74 -11.08 -12.73
C LYS A 173 -12.67 -9.89 -13.00
N ARG A 174 -13.86 -9.85 -12.37
CA ARG A 174 -14.75 -8.67 -12.39
C ARG A 174 -14.05 -7.43 -11.81
N GLY A 175 -13.33 -7.60 -10.69
CA GLY A 175 -12.55 -6.53 -10.05
C GLY A 175 -11.48 -5.92 -10.96
N VAL A 176 -10.84 -6.71 -11.83
CA VAL A 176 -9.91 -6.18 -12.84
C VAL A 176 -10.63 -5.24 -13.80
N VAL A 177 -11.77 -5.67 -14.34
CA VAL A 177 -12.55 -4.86 -15.31
C VAL A 177 -13.10 -3.59 -14.67
N SER A 178 -13.78 -3.70 -13.53
CA SER A 178 -14.33 -2.54 -12.83
C SER A 178 -13.23 -1.59 -12.33
N GLY A 179 -12.08 -2.14 -11.92
CA GLY A 179 -10.90 -1.37 -11.54
C GLY A 179 -10.39 -0.46 -12.66
N PHE A 180 -10.33 -0.95 -13.91
CA PHE A 180 -10.01 -0.11 -15.06
C PHE A 180 -11.01 1.02 -15.24
N VAL A 181 -12.31 0.74 -15.19
CA VAL A 181 -13.35 1.76 -15.38
C VAL A 181 -13.22 2.87 -14.32
N HIS A 182 -13.07 2.51 -13.05
CA HIS A 182 -12.89 3.50 -11.96
C HIS A 182 -11.58 4.29 -12.11
N ARG A 183 -10.48 3.63 -12.49
CA ARG A 183 -9.19 4.29 -12.67
C ARG A 183 -9.25 5.30 -13.81
N ILE A 184 -9.81 4.92 -14.96
CA ILE A 184 -9.97 5.79 -16.13
C ILE A 184 -10.89 6.96 -15.79
N HIS A 185 -12.01 6.70 -15.10
CA HIS A 185 -12.94 7.75 -14.70
C HIS A 185 -12.28 8.81 -13.80
N ARG A 186 -11.43 8.38 -12.85
CA ARG A 186 -10.69 9.31 -11.98
C ARG A 186 -9.61 10.09 -12.72
N ALA A 187 -8.99 9.48 -13.74
CA ALA A 187 -7.90 10.09 -14.49
C ALA A 187 -8.36 11.04 -15.60
N CYS A 188 -9.62 10.95 -16.05
CA CYS A 188 -10.14 11.70 -17.18
C CYS A 188 -11.05 12.83 -16.73
N SER A 189 -10.78 14.04 -17.21
CA SER A 189 -11.61 15.23 -16.94
C SER A 189 -12.81 15.37 -17.88
N THR A 190 -12.83 14.64 -19.01
CA THR A 190 -13.90 14.68 -20.01
C THR A 190 -14.40 13.30 -20.38
N TRP A 191 -15.68 13.19 -20.75
CA TRP A 191 -16.25 11.93 -21.22
C TRP A 191 -15.59 11.42 -22.53
N GLN A 192 -15.09 12.32 -23.36
CA GLN A 192 -14.35 11.94 -24.56
C GLN A 192 -13.04 11.23 -24.23
N ASN A 193 -12.26 11.80 -23.28
CA ASN A 193 -11.02 11.19 -22.82
C ASN A 193 -11.29 9.87 -22.07
N PHE A 194 -12.38 9.82 -21.30
CA PHE A 194 -12.85 8.60 -20.66
C PHE A 194 -13.15 7.50 -21.68
N HIS A 195 -13.90 7.83 -22.76
CA HIS A 195 -14.19 6.86 -23.83
C HIS A 195 -12.92 6.35 -24.50
N ARG A 196 -11.98 7.24 -24.84
CA ARG A 196 -10.67 6.84 -25.40
C ARG A 196 -9.90 5.92 -24.44
N GLY A 197 -9.95 6.20 -23.13
CA GLY A 197 -9.37 5.34 -22.10
C GLY A 197 -10.01 3.95 -22.06
N LEU A 198 -11.34 3.87 -22.17
CA LEU A 198 -12.04 2.59 -22.22
C LEU A 198 -11.64 1.73 -23.44
N VAL A 199 -11.46 2.35 -24.62
CA VAL A 199 -10.97 1.63 -25.80
C VAL A 199 -9.62 0.99 -25.54
N LYS A 200 -8.67 1.74 -24.94
CA LYS A 200 -7.36 1.19 -24.55
C LYS A 200 -7.49 0.07 -23.50
N ALA A 201 -8.37 0.24 -22.52
CA ALA A 201 -8.58 -0.79 -21.50
C ALA A 201 -9.16 -2.08 -22.09
N LYS A 202 -10.07 -2.00 -23.06
CA LYS A 202 -10.59 -3.17 -23.79
C LYS A 202 -9.48 -3.93 -24.50
N GLN A 203 -8.56 -3.23 -25.18
CA GLN A 203 -7.39 -3.86 -25.81
C GLN A 203 -6.50 -4.59 -24.80
N VAL A 204 -6.30 -4.00 -23.60
CA VAL A 204 -5.57 -4.66 -22.52
C VAL A 204 -6.31 -5.90 -22.03
N LEU A 205 -7.63 -5.85 -21.87
CA LEU A 205 -8.44 -6.98 -21.45
C LEU A 205 -8.39 -8.12 -22.48
N GLU A 206 -8.52 -7.81 -23.76
CA GLU A 206 -8.42 -8.79 -24.87
C GLU A 206 -7.04 -9.44 -24.92
N LYS A 207 -5.96 -8.66 -24.78
CA LYS A 207 -4.59 -9.19 -24.66
C LYS A 207 -4.45 -10.20 -23.51
N ASN A 208 -5.20 -10.01 -22.41
CA ASN A 208 -5.23 -10.91 -21.26
C ASN A 208 -6.37 -11.95 -21.34
N GLN A 209 -6.89 -12.18 -22.55
CA GLN A 209 -7.86 -13.21 -22.91
C GLN A 209 -9.24 -13.07 -22.26
N TYR A 210 -9.63 -11.84 -21.86
CA TYR A 210 -10.99 -11.59 -21.41
C TYR A 210 -11.94 -11.54 -22.61
N PRO A 211 -12.99 -12.38 -22.64
CA PRO A 211 -13.96 -12.35 -23.74
C PRO A 211 -14.90 -11.13 -23.58
N SER A 212 -15.33 -10.58 -24.71
CA SER A 212 -16.18 -9.37 -24.73
C SER A 212 -17.51 -9.55 -23.99
N ASN A 213 -18.12 -10.73 -24.11
CA ASN A 213 -19.36 -11.07 -23.38
C ASN A 213 -19.17 -11.11 -21.85
N PHE A 214 -17.94 -11.18 -21.34
CA PHE A 214 -17.64 -11.07 -19.93
C PHE A 214 -17.42 -9.62 -19.51
N TYR A 215 -16.58 -8.84 -20.21
CA TYR A 215 -16.19 -7.52 -19.74
C TYR A 215 -17.19 -6.41 -20.11
N GLU A 216 -17.88 -6.48 -21.25
CA GLU A 216 -18.83 -5.43 -21.67
C GLU A 216 -19.97 -5.18 -20.69
N PRO A 217 -20.66 -6.23 -20.18
CA PRO A 217 -21.71 -6.01 -19.17
C PRO A 217 -21.17 -5.38 -17.88
N ILE A 218 -19.94 -5.74 -17.47
CA ILE A 218 -19.31 -5.21 -16.27
C ILE A 218 -18.94 -3.73 -16.44
N ILE A 219 -18.42 -3.36 -17.61
CA ILE A 219 -18.11 -1.97 -17.93
C ILE A 219 -19.40 -1.13 -17.85
N ARG A 220 -20.49 -1.60 -18.49
CA ARG A 220 -21.79 -0.91 -18.51
C ARG A 220 -22.34 -0.75 -17.10
N ASP A 221 -22.43 -1.81 -16.32
CA ASP A 221 -22.89 -1.81 -14.93
C ASP A 221 -22.05 -0.85 -14.04
N THR A 222 -20.73 -0.83 -14.27
CA THR A 222 -19.84 0.04 -13.51
C THR A 222 -20.02 1.52 -13.87
N ILE A 223 -20.19 1.85 -15.15
CA ILE A 223 -20.47 3.21 -15.62
C ILE A 223 -21.81 3.69 -15.07
N GLU A 224 -22.83 2.86 -15.14
CA GLU A 224 -24.17 3.17 -14.62
C GLU A 224 -24.11 3.53 -13.12
N LYS A 225 -23.40 2.72 -12.33
CA LYS A 225 -23.17 3.00 -10.90
C LYS A 225 -22.43 4.31 -10.65
N ILE A 226 -21.46 4.65 -11.48
CA ILE A 226 -20.71 5.91 -11.39
C ILE A 226 -21.63 7.10 -11.70
N VAL A 227 -22.42 7.03 -12.79
CA VAL A 227 -23.30 8.11 -13.24
C VAL A 227 -24.45 8.33 -12.25
N LEU A 228 -25.10 7.27 -11.82
CA LEU A 228 -26.23 7.35 -10.91
C LEU A 228 -25.84 7.58 -9.44
N LYS A 229 -24.51 7.60 -9.13
CA LYS A 229 -23.98 7.66 -7.75
C LYS A 229 -24.63 6.63 -6.81
N THR A 230 -25.13 5.54 -7.37
CA THR A 230 -25.81 4.46 -6.63
C THR A 230 -24.83 3.50 -5.94
N GLY A 231 -23.62 3.96 -5.64
CA GLY A 231 -22.74 3.25 -4.74
C GLY A 231 -23.37 3.20 -3.36
N LYS A 232 -24.16 2.17 -3.07
CA LYS A 232 -24.39 1.78 -1.69
C LYS A 232 -23.02 1.62 -1.06
N LYS A 233 -22.72 2.40 -0.01
CA LYS A 233 -21.76 1.94 0.98
C LYS A 233 -22.29 0.55 1.36
N ASP A 234 -21.50 -0.48 1.12
CA ASP A 234 -21.74 -1.76 1.77
C ASP A 234 -21.75 -1.39 3.27
N GLU A 235 -22.94 -1.23 3.84
CA GLU A 235 -23.10 -1.29 5.28
C GLU A 235 -22.61 -2.69 5.60
N ASP A 236 -21.43 -2.75 6.17
CA ASP A 236 -20.89 -3.96 6.78
C ASP A 236 -21.91 -4.32 7.85
N ASP A 237 -22.87 -5.17 7.49
CA ASP A 237 -23.71 -5.86 8.44
C ASP A 237 -22.75 -6.67 9.32
N GLN A 238 -22.37 -6.06 10.43
CA GLN A 238 -21.61 -6.68 11.50
C GLN A 238 -22.51 -7.69 12.23
N GLN A 239 -23.10 -8.62 11.48
CA GLN A 239 -23.55 -9.86 12.08
C GLN A 239 -22.31 -10.66 12.47
N ASP A 240 -22.27 -11.11 13.71
CA ASP A 240 -21.27 -12.05 14.22
C ASP A 240 -21.19 -13.27 13.31
N SER A 241 -20.40 -13.20 12.26
CA SER A 241 -20.23 -14.27 11.28
C SER A 241 -18.85 -14.89 11.41
N TYR A 242 -18.79 -16.20 11.51
CA TYR A 242 -17.53 -16.92 11.53
C TYR A 242 -16.82 -16.82 10.18
N ARG A 243 -15.58 -16.37 10.16
CA ARG A 243 -14.76 -16.29 8.94
C ARG A 243 -14.02 -17.59 8.71
N ILE A 244 -14.34 -18.31 7.63
CA ILE A 244 -13.61 -19.51 7.21
C ILE A 244 -12.81 -19.23 5.93
N LYS A 245 -11.58 -19.75 5.88
CA LYS A 245 -10.74 -19.68 4.68
C LYS A 245 -10.94 -20.96 3.88
N LEU A 246 -11.33 -20.83 2.62
CA LEU A 246 -11.51 -21.95 1.70
C LEU A 246 -10.60 -21.76 0.49
N GLN A 247 -9.85 -22.80 0.13
CA GLN A 247 -9.02 -22.76 -1.07
C GLN A 247 -9.92 -22.84 -2.32
N TYR A 248 -9.73 -21.89 -3.23
CA TYR A 248 -10.45 -21.87 -4.49
C TYR A 248 -9.97 -23.00 -5.42
N ARG A 249 -10.89 -23.83 -5.88
CA ARG A 249 -10.64 -24.96 -6.79
C ARG A 249 -11.62 -24.93 -7.99
N GLY A 250 -11.92 -23.73 -8.49
CA GLY A 250 -12.80 -23.55 -9.63
C GLY A 250 -14.29 -23.56 -9.27
N PHE A 251 -15.10 -23.93 -10.25
CA PHE A 251 -16.56 -23.83 -10.19
C PHE A 251 -17.20 -24.56 -9.01
N ALA A 252 -16.68 -25.72 -8.64
CA ALA A 252 -17.18 -26.47 -7.47
C ALA A 252 -17.11 -25.65 -6.17
N THR A 253 -16.05 -24.83 -6.00
CA THR A 253 -15.92 -23.94 -4.84
C THR A 253 -16.97 -22.82 -4.88
N GLU A 254 -17.26 -22.28 -6.06
CA GLU A 254 -18.29 -21.24 -6.22
C GLU A 254 -19.68 -21.78 -5.91
N GLN A 255 -19.99 -22.98 -6.39
CA GLN A 255 -21.26 -23.65 -6.07
C GLN A 255 -21.39 -23.94 -4.57
N PHE A 256 -20.34 -24.46 -3.93
CA PHE A 256 -20.33 -24.71 -2.49
C PHE A 256 -20.60 -23.43 -1.69
N VAL A 257 -19.88 -22.32 -2.02
CA VAL A 257 -20.09 -21.02 -1.36
C VAL A 257 -21.52 -20.50 -1.57
N LYS A 258 -22.08 -20.69 -2.78
CA LYS A 258 -23.45 -20.30 -3.08
C LYS A 258 -24.45 -21.06 -2.20
N ARG A 259 -24.35 -22.40 -2.14
CA ARG A 259 -25.20 -23.25 -1.30
C ARG A 259 -25.07 -22.91 0.19
N LEU A 260 -23.85 -22.63 0.64
CA LEU A 260 -23.60 -22.22 2.03
C LEU A 260 -24.29 -20.90 2.38
N LYS A 261 -24.32 -19.94 1.45
CA LYS A 261 -25.08 -18.69 1.63
C LYS A 261 -26.61 -18.93 1.63
N GLU A 262 -27.08 -19.78 0.75
CA GLU A 262 -28.50 -20.14 0.63
C GLU A 262 -29.01 -20.88 1.86
N SER A 263 -28.16 -21.59 2.60
CA SER A 263 -28.50 -22.27 3.84
C SER A 263 -28.68 -21.34 5.05
N GLY A 264 -28.39 -20.02 4.90
CA GLY A 264 -28.50 -19.08 6.02
C GLY A 264 -27.43 -19.26 7.11
N ALA A 265 -26.39 -20.06 6.87
CA ALA A 265 -25.32 -20.26 7.86
C ALA A 265 -24.59 -18.94 8.15
N PRO A 266 -24.33 -18.58 9.43
CA PRO A 266 -23.65 -17.34 9.82
C PRO A 266 -22.14 -17.43 9.55
N VAL A 267 -21.77 -17.72 8.29
CA VAL A 267 -20.38 -17.97 7.88
C VAL A 267 -20.00 -17.07 6.70
N GLN A 268 -18.95 -16.31 6.89
CA GLN A 268 -18.30 -15.54 5.83
C GLN A 268 -17.14 -16.34 5.23
N VAL A 269 -17.28 -16.76 3.97
CA VAL A 269 -16.23 -17.51 3.27
C VAL A 269 -15.23 -16.57 2.62
N VAL A 270 -13.96 -16.70 3.02
CA VAL A 270 -12.82 -16.01 2.39
C VAL A 270 -12.13 -16.98 1.44
N LEU A 271 -12.26 -16.75 0.14
CA LEU A 271 -11.60 -17.57 -0.86
C LEU A 271 -10.12 -17.23 -0.95
N THR A 272 -9.29 -18.25 -0.84
CA THR A 272 -7.83 -18.14 -1.02
C THR A 272 -7.42 -18.81 -2.32
N VAL A 273 -6.41 -18.25 -3.00
CA VAL A 273 -5.84 -18.82 -4.24
C VAL A 273 -4.38 -19.20 -3.99
N GLN A 274 -3.92 -20.25 -4.63
CA GLN A 274 -2.48 -20.54 -4.68
C GLN A 274 -1.79 -19.43 -5.47
N LYS A 275 -0.74 -18.86 -4.87
CA LYS A 275 0.10 -17.85 -5.52
C LYS A 275 1.43 -18.50 -5.87
N ILE A 276 2.04 -18.11 -6.99
CA ILE A 276 3.39 -18.52 -7.37
C ILE A 276 4.36 -18.29 -6.21
N LYS A 277 4.17 -17.21 -5.45
CA LYS A 277 4.95 -16.92 -4.23
C LYS A 277 4.95 -18.07 -3.21
N SER A 278 3.90 -18.90 -3.14
CA SER A 278 3.88 -20.05 -2.22
C SER A 278 4.77 -21.21 -2.68
N ALA A 279 5.10 -21.25 -3.97
CA ALA A 279 6.01 -22.24 -4.55
C ALA A 279 7.47 -21.75 -4.61
N LEU A 280 7.70 -20.44 -4.39
CA LEU A 280 9.04 -19.88 -4.35
C LEU A 280 9.57 -19.84 -2.92
N PRO A 281 10.90 -20.01 -2.72
CA PRO A 281 11.50 -19.83 -1.41
C PRO A 281 11.23 -18.41 -0.90
N SER A 282 11.00 -18.28 0.40
CA SER A 282 10.81 -16.98 1.02
C SER A 282 12.10 -16.17 0.92
N LEU A 283 12.02 -14.98 0.33
CA LEU A 283 13.14 -14.02 0.29
C LEU A 283 13.40 -13.36 1.65
N LYS A 284 12.45 -13.51 2.60
CA LYS A 284 12.63 -13.03 3.97
C LYS A 284 13.16 -14.16 4.83
N SER A 285 14.22 -13.88 5.57
CA SER A 285 14.73 -14.79 6.59
C SER A 285 13.60 -15.14 7.57
N THR A 286 13.45 -16.42 7.88
CA THR A 286 12.49 -16.88 8.89
C THR A 286 13.01 -16.46 10.26
N VAL A 287 12.18 -15.80 11.04
CA VAL A 287 12.50 -15.50 12.43
C VAL A 287 12.74 -16.83 13.16
N PRO A 288 13.91 -17.03 13.79
CA PRO A 288 14.19 -18.23 14.55
C PRO A 288 13.08 -18.53 15.55
N LYS A 289 12.75 -19.82 15.72
CA LYS A 289 11.59 -20.24 16.52
C LYS A 289 11.55 -19.59 17.91
N MET A 290 12.70 -19.46 18.55
CA MET A 290 12.85 -18.92 19.89
C MET A 290 12.70 -17.39 19.96
N LEU A 291 12.91 -16.69 18.86
CA LEU A 291 12.73 -15.23 18.76
C LEU A 291 11.34 -14.82 18.27
N LYS A 292 10.44 -15.78 18.04
CA LYS A 292 9.05 -15.46 17.69
C LYS A 292 8.34 -14.85 18.89
N SER A 293 7.58 -13.78 18.65
CA SER A 293 6.67 -13.13 19.58
C SER A 293 5.20 -13.35 19.15
N ASN A 294 4.26 -13.01 20.01
CA ASN A 294 2.82 -13.19 19.76
C ASN A 294 2.46 -14.64 19.35
N VAL A 295 2.98 -15.60 20.10
CA VAL A 295 2.78 -17.02 19.84
C VAL A 295 2.04 -17.72 20.94
N VAL A 296 1.29 -18.75 20.57
CA VAL A 296 0.80 -19.78 21.48
C VAL A 296 1.82 -20.91 21.47
N TYR A 297 2.22 -21.37 22.63
CA TYR A 297 3.24 -22.42 22.79
C TYR A 297 2.73 -23.52 23.71
N GLN A 298 3.24 -24.73 23.51
CA GLN A 298 2.96 -25.90 24.32
C GLN A 298 4.23 -26.43 24.94
N ILE A 299 4.21 -26.65 26.24
CA ILE A 299 5.28 -27.30 26.98
C ILE A 299 4.74 -28.67 27.44
N LYS A 300 5.41 -29.74 27.05
CA LYS A 300 5.08 -31.09 27.48
C LYS A 300 5.85 -31.45 28.76
N CYS A 301 5.19 -32.07 29.69
CA CYS A 301 5.85 -32.59 30.88
C CYS A 301 6.74 -33.81 30.48
N PRO A 302 8.02 -33.85 30.89
CA PRO A 302 8.90 -34.97 30.58
C PRO A 302 8.58 -36.24 31.38
N ARG A 303 7.76 -36.12 32.44
CA ARG A 303 7.46 -37.23 33.36
C ARG A 303 6.06 -37.81 33.18
N CYS A 304 5.16 -37.12 32.51
CA CYS A 304 3.77 -37.55 32.30
C CYS A 304 3.23 -36.93 30.98
N ASN A 305 2.06 -37.39 30.56
CA ASN A 305 1.44 -36.91 29.31
C ASN A 305 0.77 -35.52 29.42
N ALA A 306 0.89 -34.85 30.57
CA ALA A 306 0.34 -33.51 30.75
C ALA A 306 1.05 -32.49 29.89
N CYS A 307 0.30 -31.53 29.37
CA CYS A 307 0.86 -30.41 28.62
C CYS A 307 0.33 -29.07 29.15
N TYR A 308 1.17 -28.08 29.13
CA TYR A 308 0.81 -26.69 29.41
C TYR A 308 0.74 -25.91 28.10
N VAL A 309 -0.38 -25.25 27.87
CA VAL A 309 -0.56 -24.35 26.72
C VAL A 309 -0.58 -22.92 27.24
N GLY A 310 0.30 -22.08 26.70
CA GLY A 310 0.42 -20.68 27.10
C GLY A 310 0.50 -19.75 25.90
N LYS A 311 0.21 -18.46 26.12
CA LYS A 311 0.37 -17.37 25.16
C LYS A 311 1.43 -16.41 25.64
N THR A 312 2.23 -15.88 24.75
CA THR A 312 3.19 -14.80 25.03
C THR A 312 3.19 -13.76 23.92
N SER A 313 3.20 -12.49 24.29
CA SER A 313 3.46 -11.36 23.39
C SER A 313 4.95 -11.05 23.24
N ARG A 314 5.78 -11.51 24.17
CA ARG A 314 7.26 -11.36 24.18
C ARG A 314 7.92 -12.48 23.38
N HIS A 315 9.26 -12.42 23.22
CA HIS A 315 10.00 -13.50 22.61
C HIS A 315 9.79 -14.83 23.38
N LEU A 316 9.65 -15.92 22.62
CA LEU A 316 9.44 -17.24 23.21
C LEU A 316 10.59 -17.63 24.17
N THR A 317 11.84 -17.24 23.83
CA THR A 317 13.02 -17.42 24.69
C THR A 317 12.83 -16.84 26.07
N ASP A 318 12.33 -15.61 26.16
CA ASP A 318 12.15 -14.93 27.45
C ASP A 318 11.07 -15.61 28.27
N ARG A 319 10.00 -16.02 27.62
CA ARG A 319 8.91 -16.74 28.28
C ARG A 319 9.33 -18.12 28.79
N ILE A 320 10.13 -18.84 28.02
CA ILE A 320 10.71 -20.13 28.46
C ILE A 320 11.67 -19.92 29.63
N ARG A 321 12.49 -18.87 29.61
CA ARG A 321 13.39 -18.53 30.73
C ARG A 321 12.61 -18.27 32.01
N GLU A 322 11.49 -17.56 31.94
CA GLU A 322 10.60 -17.33 33.08
C GLU A 322 10.01 -18.64 33.65
N HIS A 323 9.59 -19.55 32.77
CA HIS A 323 9.13 -20.87 33.24
C HIS A 323 10.22 -21.66 33.94
N LYS A 324 11.47 -21.58 33.45
CA LYS A 324 12.61 -22.24 34.09
C LYS A 324 12.98 -21.59 35.43
N SER A 325 12.94 -20.27 35.54
CA SER A 325 13.27 -19.58 36.80
C SER A 325 12.23 -19.80 37.90
N LYS A 326 10.95 -19.98 37.54
CA LYS A 326 9.87 -20.26 38.50
C LYS A 326 9.80 -21.73 38.94
N SER A 327 10.52 -22.64 38.27
CA SER A 327 10.57 -24.08 38.64
C SER A 327 11.48 -24.36 39.83
N ASN A 328 12.21 -23.36 40.35
CA ASN A 328 13.03 -23.48 41.58
C ASN A 328 12.26 -23.14 42.89
N GLY A 329 10.96 -22.88 42.79
CA GLY A 329 10.11 -22.76 44.00
C GLY A 329 9.30 -24.04 44.24
N PRO A 330 8.81 -24.27 45.49
CA PRO A 330 8.04 -25.49 45.79
C PRO A 330 6.82 -25.58 44.84
N VAL A 331 6.72 -26.69 44.15
CA VAL A 331 5.63 -27.04 43.23
C VAL A 331 4.31 -26.98 44.04
N ARG A 332 3.56 -25.89 43.89
CA ARG A 332 2.13 -25.94 44.23
C ARG A 332 1.43 -26.73 43.08
N SER A 333 1.02 -27.91 43.41
CA SER A 333 0.09 -28.74 42.64
C SER A 333 -1.09 -27.92 42.17
N ILE A 334 -1.31 -27.92 40.86
CA ILE A 334 -2.62 -27.70 40.24
C ILE A 334 -3.07 -29.04 39.72
#